data_e72a4d2a9ceffabc9323cd9b5db11df8
#
_entry.id   e72a4d2a9ceffabc9323cd9b5db11df8
#
_cell.length_a   1.000
_cell.length_b   1.000
_cell.length_c   1.000
_cell.angle_alpha   90.00
_cell.angle_beta   90.00
_cell.angle_gamma   90.00
#
_symmetry.space_group_name_H-M   'P 1'
#
loop_
_entity.id
_entity.type
_entity.pdbx_description
1 polymer ?
#
loop_
_entity_poly.entity_id
_entity_poly.type
_entity_poly.pdbx_seq_one_letter_code
_entity_poly.pdbx_strand_id
1 'polypeptide(L)' 'MATETGTVKWFNEGKGFGFIAPDNGGKDLFAHFKEIQGEGFKTLSENQRVEFEVTQGQKGPQASKIRPL' A
#
# COMPACT_ATOMS: atom_id res chain seq x y z
N MET A 1 14.23 -7.96 5.88
CA MET A 1 12.82 -7.80 5.54
C MET A 1 12.69 -7.72 4.02
N ALA A 2 11.75 -8.43 3.49
CA ALA A 2 11.59 -8.50 2.05
C ALA A 2 10.70 -7.38 1.55
N THR A 3 11.15 -6.70 0.51
CA THR A 3 10.32 -5.76 -0.21
C THR A 3 9.48 -6.55 -1.21
N GLU A 4 8.21 -6.22 -1.29
CA GLU A 4 7.29 -6.89 -2.21
C GLU A 4 6.67 -5.89 -3.14
N THR A 5 6.04 -6.39 -4.18
CA THR A 5 5.33 -5.55 -5.15
C THR A 5 3.88 -5.97 -5.20
N GLY A 6 3.04 -5.06 -5.64
CA GLY A 6 1.62 -5.33 -5.77
C GLY A 6 0.91 -4.25 -6.56
N THR A 7 -0.41 -4.36 -6.59
CA THR A 7 -1.26 -3.44 -7.34
C THR A 7 -2.29 -2.84 -6.39
N VAL A 8 -2.47 -1.53 -6.45
CA VAL A 8 -3.48 -0.84 -5.63
C VAL A 8 -4.87 -1.26 -6.10
N LYS A 9 -5.67 -1.83 -5.21
CA LYS A 9 -7.06 -2.17 -5.52
C LYS A 9 -7.92 -0.92 -5.52
N TRP A 10 -7.80 -0.12 -4.48
CA TRP A 10 -8.47 1.17 -4.41
C TRP A 10 -7.80 1.98 -3.29
N PHE A 11 -7.97 3.27 -3.37
CA PHE A 11 -7.46 4.17 -2.35
C PHE A 11 -8.39 5.36 -2.21
N ASN A 12 -8.79 5.67 -0.97
CA ASN A 12 -9.70 6.77 -0.68
C ASN A 12 -8.90 7.93 -0.10
N GLU A 13 -8.70 8.96 -0.90
CA GLU A 13 -7.92 10.14 -0.50
C GLU A 13 -8.55 10.87 0.68
N GLY A 14 -9.86 10.93 0.71
CA GLY A 14 -10.57 11.63 1.77
C GLY A 14 -10.40 10.97 3.13
N LYS A 15 -10.30 9.64 3.15
CA LYS A 15 -10.09 8.89 4.37
C LYS A 15 -8.62 8.58 4.63
N GLY A 16 -7.79 8.65 3.60
CA GLY A 16 -6.37 8.45 3.74
C GLY A 16 -5.92 7.01 3.82
N PHE A 17 -6.69 6.07 3.26
CA PHE A 17 -6.28 4.66 3.26
C PHE A 17 -6.88 3.92 2.07
N GLY A 18 -6.35 2.74 1.84
CA GLY A 18 -6.82 1.87 0.78
C GLY A 18 -6.26 0.47 0.96
N PHE A 19 -6.31 -0.31 -0.10
CA PHE A 19 -5.84 -1.69 -0.07
C PHE A 19 -4.98 -2.00 -1.28
N ILE A 20 -3.97 -2.84 -1.07
CA ILE A 20 -3.05 -3.28 -2.11
C ILE A 20 -3.15 -4.79 -2.23
N ALA A 21 -3.30 -5.28 -3.46
CA ALA A 21 -3.28 -6.71 -3.75
C ALA A 21 -1.83 -7.11 -4.02
N PRO A 22 -1.22 -7.94 -3.16
CA PRO A 22 0.17 -8.33 -3.37
C PRO A 22 0.29 -9.28 -4.55
N ASP A 23 1.41 -9.21 -5.27
CA ASP A 23 1.64 -10.05 -6.44
C ASP A 23 1.71 -11.54 -6.10
N ASN A 24 2.06 -11.87 -4.87
CA ASN A 24 2.17 -13.27 -4.46
C ASN A 24 0.83 -13.98 -4.27
N GLY A 25 -0.28 -13.27 -4.48
CA GLY A 25 -1.61 -13.86 -4.37
C GLY A 25 -2.14 -13.93 -2.95
N GLY A 26 -1.45 -13.32 -2.00
CA GLY A 26 -1.91 -13.30 -0.60
C GLY A 26 -3.09 -12.36 -0.40
N LYS A 27 -3.47 -12.19 0.86
CA LYS A 27 -4.57 -11.31 1.21
C LYS A 27 -4.24 -9.86 0.91
N ASP A 28 -5.26 -9.06 0.63
CA ASP A 28 -5.09 -7.63 0.44
C ASP A 28 -4.46 -7.01 1.68
N LEU A 29 -3.59 -6.05 1.46
CA LEU A 29 -2.87 -5.38 2.54
C LEU A 29 -3.44 -3.99 2.74
N PHE A 30 -3.62 -3.62 4.01
CA PHE A 30 -4.05 -2.28 4.36
C PHE A 30 -2.94 -1.28 4.04
N ALA A 31 -3.28 -0.17 3.39
CA ALA A 31 -2.33 0.87 3.03
C ALA A 31 -2.82 2.21 3.56
N HIS A 32 -2.05 2.81 4.46
CA HIS A 32 -2.39 4.11 5.04
C HIS A 32 -1.52 5.19 4.40
N PHE A 33 -2.06 6.40 4.23
CA PHE A 33 -1.32 7.46 3.54
C PHE A 33 0.01 7.79 4.23
N LYS A 34 0.11 7.58 5.53
CA LYS A 34 1.36 7.82 6.26
C LYS A 34 2.47 6.86 5.86
N GLU A 35 2.11 5.74 5.25
CA GLU A 35 3.09 4.76 4.81
C GLU A 35 3.53 4.97 3.37
N ILE A 36 2.95 5.93 2.67
CA ILE A 36 3.35 6.25 1.31
C ILE A 36 4.56 7.17 1.36
N GLN A 37 5.64 6.74 0.72
CA GLN A 37 6.87 7.53 0.69
C GLN A 37 6.82 8.53 -0.45
N GLY A 38 7.50 9.65 -0.25
CA GLY A 38 7.58 10.70 -1.26
C GLY A 38 7.17 12.02 -0.69
N GLU A 39 7.35 13.07 -1.49
CA GLU A 39 6.97 14.42 -1.11
C GLU A 39 5.66 14.81 -1.78
N GLY A 40 4.98 15.78 -1.20
CA GLY A 40 3.76 16.31 -1.77
C GLY A 40 2.55 15.48 -1.42
N PHE A 41 1.63 15.42 -2.35
CA PHE A 41 0.34 14.78 -2.13
C PHE A 41 0.48 13.27 -2.12
N LYS A 42 0.21 12.66 -0.97
CA LYS A 42 0.40 11.21 -0.79
C LYS A 42 -0.89 10.48 -1.10
N THR A 43 -1.00 10.04 -2.33
CA THR A 43 -2.17 9.30 -2.78
C THR A 43 -1.73 8.20 -3.74
N LEU A 44 -2.60 7.21 -3.90
CA LEU A 44 -2.39 6.11 -4.83
C LEU A 44 -3.56 6.02 -5.78
N SER A 45 -3.29 5.61 -7.01
CA SER A 45 -4.32 5.45 -8.02
C SER A 45 -4.74 3.98 -8.11
N GLU A 46 -6.00 3.75 -8.47
CA GLU A 46 -6.49 2.40 -8.70
C GLU A 46 -5.66 1.72 -9.79
N ASN A 47 -5.30 0.47 -9.54
CA ASN A 47 -4.47 -0.34 -10.45
C ASN A 47 -3.02 0.12 -10.57
N GLN A 48 -2.59 1.07 -9.74
CA GLN A 48 -1.20 1.52 -9.76
C GLN A 48 -0.28 0.45 -9.20
N ARG A 49 0.89 0.26 -9.83
CA ARG A 49 1.91 -0.66 -9.33
C ARG A 49 2.72 0.02 -8.24
N VAL A 50 2.96 -0.70 -7.17
CA VAL A 50 3.69 -0.17 -6.02
C VAL A 50 4.64 -1.21 -5.46
N GLU A 51 5.65 -0.72 -4.75
CA GLU A 51 6.59 -1.53 -3.99
C GLU A 51 6.40 -1.18 -2.51
N PHE A 52 6.48 -2.19 -1.65
CA PHE A 52 6.21 -1.97 -0.22
C PHE A 52 6.83 -3.07 0.62
N GLU A 53 6.82 -2.86 1.94
CA GLU A 53 7.18 -3.89 2.91
C GLU A 53 5.94 -4.34 3.64
N VAL A 54 5.87 -5.62 3.98
CA VAL A 54 4.73 -6.17 4.72
C VAL A 54 5.04 -6.11 6.21
N THR A 55 4.17 -5.47 6.98
CA THR A 55 4.29 -5.40 8.43
C THR A 55 2.97 -5.82 9.07
N GLN A 56 3.01 -6.12 10.37
CA GLN A 56 1.80 -6.44 11.11
C GLN A 56 1.28 -5.18 11.78
N GLY A 57 0.04 -4.83 11.49
CA GLY A 57 -0.64 -3.70 12.10
C GLY A 57 -1.80 -4.16 12.97
N GLN A 58 -2.52 -3.20 13.54
CA GLN A 58 -3.66 -3.51 14.39
C GLN A 58 -4.78 -4.21 13.63
N LYS A 59 -4.87 -3.94 12.34
CA LYS A 59 -5.93 -4.52 11.49
C LYS A 59 -5.45 -5.76 10.74
N GLY A 60 -4.26 -6.26 11.07
CA GLY A 60 -3.65 -7.40 10.38
C GLY A 60 -2.49 -6.96 9.51
N PRO A 61 -2.14 -7.75 8.49
CA PRO A 61 -1.03 -7.40 7.61
C PRO A 61 -1.28 -6.07 6.91
N GLN A 62 -0.25 -5.23 6.87
CA GLN A 62 -0.36 -3.95 6.18
C GLN A 62 0.90 -3.64 5.38
N ALA A 63 0.75 -2.78 4.37
CA ALA A 63 1.86 -2.32 3.55
C ALA A 63 2.51 -1.11 4.20
N SER A 64 3.84 -1.12 4.25
CA SER A 64 4.62 -0.03 4.81
C SER A 64 5.66 0.41 3.79
N LYS A 65 6.14 1.65 3.91
CA LYS A 65 7.17 2.20 3.02
C LYS A 65 6.77 2.02 1.56
N ILE A 66 5.54 2.40 1.26
CA ILE A 66 4.95 2.22 -0.06
C ILE A 66 5.56 3.22 -1.04
N ARG A 67 6.03 2.73 -2.18
CA ARG A 67 6.58 3.58 -3.22
C ARG A 67 5.95 3.24 -4.57
N PRO A 68 5.51 4.23 -5.33
CA PRO A 68 5.03 3.98 -6.69
C PRO A 68 6.16 3.47 -7.57
N LEU A 69 5.83 2.53 -8.43
CA LEU A 69 6.80 2.01 -9.39
C LEU A 69 6.71 2.75 -10.73
#